data_dfe57cde3726c8c97f8a217bc5d30cb8
#
_entry.id   dfe57cde3726c8c97f8a217bc5d30cb8
#
_cell.length_a   1.000
_cell.length_b   1.000
_cell.length_c   1.000
_cell.angle_alpha   90.00
_cell.angle_beta   90.00
_cell.angle_gamma   90.00
#
_symmetry.space_group_name_H-M   'P 1'
#
loop_
_entity.id
_entity.type
_entity.pdbx_description
1 polymer ?
#
loop_
_entity_poly.entity_id
_entity_poly.type
_entity_poly.pdbx_seq_one_letter_code
_entity_poly.pdbx_strand_id
1 'polypeptide(L)'
;MAVALYIVDAFANVRFSGNPAAVCLLRDKPDEGWMQNVAMEMNLSETAFLSQRGTAPEEGFDLRWFTPSAEVDLCGHATLASAHVLWTTGVLARHKAASFHTQSGLLTATTDDGWIE
;
A
#
# COMPACT_ATOMS: atom_id res chain seq x y z
N MET A 1 19.06 5.31 -2.88
CA MET A 1 17.70 5.18 -3.42
C MET A 1 16.74 6.01 -2.57
N ALA A 2 15.96 6.85 -3.20
CA ALA A 2 14.98 7.65 -2.47
C ALA A 2 13.69 6.83 -2.34
N VAL A 3 13.20 6.72 -1.12
CA VAL A 3 11.97 6.00 -0.84
C VAL A 3 11.05 6.93 -0.04
N ALA A 4 9.81 7.06 -0.49
CA ALA A 4 8.82 7.80 0.27
C ALA A 4 8.11 6.81 1.19
N LEU A 5 8.08 7.12 2.47
CA LEU A 5 7.49 6.27 3.49
C LEU A 5 6.39 7.03 4.22
N TYR A 6 5.23 6.41 4.30
CA TYR A 6 4.06 7.00 4.97
C TYR A 6 3.54 6.01 6.00
N ILE A 7 3.11 6.54 7.14
CA ILE A 7 2.44 5.72 8.15
C ILE A 7 0.98 6.14 8.16
N VAL A 8 0.09 5.20 7.92
CA VAL A 8 -1.34 5.45 7.81
C VAL A 8 -2.07 4.59 8.83
N ASP A 9 -2.98 5.22 9.56
CA ASP A 9 -3.81 4.52 10.52
C ASP A 9 -5.15 4.21 9.83
N ALA A 10 -5.20 3.09 9.14
CA ALA A 10 -6.40 2.68 8.44
C ALA A 10 -7.52 2.41 9.44
N PHE A 11 -8.74 2.80 9.09
CA PHE A 11 -9.90 2.71 9.97
C PHE A 11 -9.77 3.59 11.21
N ALA A 12 -9.04 4.72 11.09
CA ALA A 12 -8.83 5.61 12.22
C ALA A 12 -10.13 6.22 12.76
N ASN A 13 -11.18 6.25 11.95
CA ASN A 13 -12.47 6.71 12.38
C ASN A 13 -13.18 5.72 13.30
N VAL A 14 -12.67 4.53 13.44
CA VAL A 14 -13.21 3.51 14.34
C VAL A 14 -12.31 3.48 15.57
N ARG A 15 -12.87 3.89 16.69
CA ARG A 15 -12.12 4.04 17.93
C ARG A 15 -11.42 2.76 18.34
N PHE A 16 -10.14 2.87 18.66
CA PHE A 16 -9.30 1.76 19.13
C PHE A 16 -9.16 0.61 18.15
N SER A 17 -9.62 0.81 16.93
CA SER A 17 -9.51 -0.23 15.90
C SER A 17 -8.48 0.15 14.85
N GLY A 18 -7.84 1.29 14.99
CA GLY A 18 -6.82 1.71 14.05
C GLY A 18 -5.69 0.72 14.04
N ASN A 19 -5.29 0.33 12.83
CA ASN A 19 -4.21 -0.62 12.61
C ASN A 19 -3.20 0.09 11.74
N PRO A 20 -2.16 0.70 12.34
CA PRO A 20 -1.23 1.47 11.53
C PRO A 20 -0.51 0.58 10.54
N ALA A 21 -0.38 1.08 9.33
CA ALA A 21 0.37 0.41 8.27
C ALA A 21 1.38 1.39 7.70
N ALA A 22 2.56 0.90 7.38
CA ALA A 22 3.53 1.68 6.65
C ALA A 22 3.30 1.44 5.17
N VAL A 23 3.43 2.50 4.36
CA VAL A 23 3.30 2.42 2.91
C VAL A 23 4.55 3.00 2.29
N CYS A 24 5.27 2.19 1.54
CA CYS A 24 6.48 2.61 0.86
C CYS A 24 6.19 2.79 -0.62
N LEU A 25 6.45 3.97 -1.16
CA LEU A 25 6.36 4.24 -2.59
C LEU A 25 7.74 4.08 -3.19
N LEU A 26 7.89 3.20 -4.15
CA LEU A 26 9.17 2.83 -4.72
C LEU A 26 9.18 3.13 -6.22
N ARG A 27 10.36 3.49 -6.74
CA ARG A 27 10.52 3.70 -8.17
C ARG A 27 10.67 2.38 -8.90
N ASP A 28 11.44 1.48 -8.32
CA ASP A 28 11.75 0.20 -8.93
C ASP A 28 11.33 -0.91 -7.98
N LYS A 29 11.19 -2.11 -8.51
CA LYS A 29 10.89 -3.26 -7.68
C LYS A 29 12.08 -3.54 -6.78
N PRO A 30 11.87 -3.54 -5.46
CA PRO A 30 12.96 -3.81 -4.54
C PRO A 30 13.19 -5.31 -4.37
N ASP A 31 14.34 -5.63 -3.79
CA ASP A 31 14.64 -6.97 -3.39
C ASP A 31 13.73 -7.41 -2.24
N GLU A 32 13.31 -8.66 -2.26
CA GLU A 32 12.41 -9.20 -1.24
C GLU A 32 13.03 -9.14 0.16
N GLY A 33 14.32 -9.44 0.26
CA GLY A 33 15.02 -9.36 1.54
C GLY A 33 15.03 -7.95 2.09
N TRP A 34 15.20 -6.96 1.22
CA TRP A 34 15.14 -5.57 1.62
C TRP A 34 13.76 -5.20 2.17
N MET A 35 12.71 -5.64 1.47
CA MET A 35 11.35 -5.36 1.93
C MET A 35 11.08 -5.98 3.30
N GLN A 36 11.51 -7.23 3.50
CA GLN A 36 11.33 -7.90 4.77
C GLN A 36 12.09 -7.18 5.89
N ASN A 37 13.30 -6.70 5.60
CA ASN A 37 14.08 -5.96 6.59
C ASN A 37 13.41 -4.65 6.98
N VAL A 38 12.85 -3.93 6.00
CA VAL A 38 12.12 -2.70 6.28
C VAL A 38 10.90 -2.99 7.13
N ALA A 39 10.16 -4.05 6.82
CA ALA A 39 8.98 -4.41 7.59
C ALA A 39 9.35 -4.74 9.04
N MET A 40 10.47 -5.41 9.25
CA MET A 40 10.96 -5.71 10.60
C MET A 40 11.33 -4.43 11.34
N GLU A 41 12.00 -3.50 10.66
CA GLU A 41 12.40 -2.24 11.27
C GLU A 41 11.19 -1.37 11.65
N MET A 42 10.19 -1.34 10.78
CA MET A 42 8.98 -0.56 11.04
C MET A 42 8.19 -1.15 12.21
N ASN A 43 8.21 -2.46 12.34
CA ASN A 43 7.54 -3.18 13.43
C ASN A 43 6.06 -2.79 13.58
N LEU A 44 5.40 -2.56 12.46
CA LEU A 44 3.97 -2.31 12.42
C LEU A 44 3.26 -3.59 11.95
N SER A 45 1.94 -3.63 12.11
CA SER A 45 1.17 -4.82 11.72
C SER A 45 1.48 -5.23 10.29
N GLU A 46 1.47 -4.26 9.37
CA GLU A 46 1.80 -4.50 7.97
C GLU A 46 2.59 -3.34 7.39
N THR A 47 3.43 -3.66 6.42
CA THR A 47 4.11 -2.68 5.59
C THR A 47 3.81 -3.02 4.14
N ALA A 48 3.26 -2.07 3.41
CA ALA A 48 2.93 -2.21 2.00
C ALA A 48 4.02 -1.60 1.16
N PHE A 49 4.38 -2.28 0.08
CA PHE A 49 5.38 -1.80 -0.87
C PHE A 49 4.72 -1.65 -2.23
N LEU A 50 4.71 -0.42 -2.73
CA LEU A 50 4.08 -0.08 -4.01
C LEU A 50 5.13 0.28 -5.03
N SER A 51 5.06 -0.32 -6.21
CA SER A 51 5.90 0.02 -7.35
C SER A 51 4.98 0.27 -8.54
N GLN A 52 5.13 1.42 -9.19
CA GLN A 52 4.28 1.75 -10.33
C GLN A 52 4.56 0.81 -11.50
N ARG A 53 3.49 0.29 -12.11
CA ARG A 53 3.60 -0.47 -13.35
C ARG A 53 3.45 0.47 -14.53
N GLY A 54 4.29 0.26 -15.53
CA GLY A 54 4.22 1.09 -16.74
C GLY A 54 4.64 2.52 -16.49
N THR A 55 4.15 3.42 -17.32
CA THR A 55 4.57 4.82 -17.30
C THR A 55 3.52 5.77 -16.71
N ALA A 56 2.31 5.28 -16.44
CA ALA A 56 1.25 6.09 -15.90
C ALA A 56 0.66 5.44 -14.64
N PRO A 57 0.27 6.25 -13.63
CA PRO A 57 -0.33 5.69 -12.42
C PRO A 57 -1.60 4.90 -12.67
N GLU A 58 -2.33 5.22 -13.74
CA GLU A 58 -3.56 4.52 -14.09
C GLU A 58 -3.31 3.09 -14.53
N GLU A 59 -2.08 2.76 -14.91
CA GLU A 59 -1.73 1.39 -15.28
C GLU A 59 -1.61 0.46 -14.07
N GLY A 60 -1.63 1.05 -12.88
CA GLY A 60 -1.64 0.29 -11.64
C GLY A 60 -0.28 0.20 -10.97
N PHE A 61 -0.29 -0.46 -9.85
CA PHE A 61 0.90 -0.62 -9.02
C PHE A 61 1.04 -2.08 -8.64
N ASP A 62 2.29 -2.54 -8.58
CA ASP A 62 2.56 -3.81 -7.92
C ASP A 62 2.51 -3.54 -6.42
N LEU A 63 1.84 -4.40 -5.69
CA LEU A 63 1.66 -4.24 -4.26
C LEU A 63 2.03 -5.55 -3.55
N ARG A 64 2.89 -5.43 -2.55
CA ARG A 64 3.25 -6.56 -1.70
C ARG A 64 3.12 -6.12 -0.25
N TRP A 65 2.65 -7.03 0.58
CA TRP A 65 2.43 -6.75 2.00
C TRP A 65 3.33 -7.63 2.85
N PHE A 66 3.97 -7.02 3.83
CA PHE A 66 4.83 -7.75 4.77
C PHE A 66 4.43 -7.44 6.19
N THR A 67 4.40 -8.47 7.02
CA THR A 67 4.41 -8.30 8.47
C THR A 67 5.86 -8.25 8.92
N PRO A 68 6.16 -7.96 10.20
CA PRO A 68 7.55 -8.02 10.64
C PRO A 68 8.22 -9.38 10.46
N SER A 69 7.44 -10.45 10.31
CA SER A 69 7.98 -11.82 10.22
C SER A 69 7.96 -12.40 8.81
N ALA A 70 7.00 -12.00 7.96
CA ALA A 70 6.84 -12.68 6.67
C ALA A 70 5.97 -11.87 5.73
N GLU A 71 6.08 -12.17 4.44
CA GLU A 71 5.16 -11.64 3.46
C GLU A 71 3.81 -12.33 3.60
N VAL A 72 2.72 -11.57 3.38
CA VAL A 72 1.37 -12.11 3.42
C VAL A 72 0.70 -11.94 2.06
N ASP A 73 -0.26 -12.82 1.79
CA ASP A 73 -0.90 -12.89 0.46
C ASP A 73 -2.00 -11.84 0.27
N LEU A 74 -2.60 -11.38 1.36
CA LEU A 74 -3.70 -10.44 1.28
C LEU A 74 -3.79 -9.66 2.58
N CYS A 75 -3.94 -8.35 2.45
CA CYS A 75 -4.15 -7.48 3.61
C CYS A 75 -5.05 -6.31 3.22
N GLY A 76 -6.31 -6.38 3.64
CA GLY A 76 -7.31 -5.38 3.24
C GLY A 76 -7.00 -3.98 3.74
N HIS A 77 -6.63 -3.83 5.01
CA HIS A 77 -6.42 -2.48 5.55
C HIS A 77 -5.12 -1.85 5.02
N ALA A 78 -4.09 -2.64 4.73
CA ALA A 78 -2.89 -2.09 4.11
C ALA A 78 -3.16 -1.68 2.66
N THR A 79 -4.05 -2.38 1.97
CA THR A 79 -4.49 -1.99 0.64
C THR A 79 -5.25 -0.67 0.68
N LEU A 80 -6.14 -0.51 1.66
CA LEU A 80 -6.87 0.74 1.86
C LEU A 80 -5.90 1.88 2.17
N ALA A 81 -4.92 1.65 3.04
CA ALA A 81 -3.91 2.64 3.37
C ALA A 81 -3.10 3.02 2.14
N SER A 82 -2.75 2.05 1.29
CA SER A 82 -2.01 2.29 0.07
C SER A 82 -2.79 3.17 -0.90
N ALA A 83 -4.08 2.88 -1.09
CA ALA A 83 -4.93 3.72 -1.94
C ALA A 83 -5.00 5.14 -1.40
N HIS A 84 -5.18 5.27 -0.09
CA HIS A 84 -5.24 6.58 0.56
C HIS A 84 -3.97 7.40 0.29
N VAL A 85 -2.81 6.77 0.41
CA VAL A 85 -1.54 7.44 0.16
C VAL A 85 -1.45 7.90 -1.30
N LEU A 86 -1.84 7.06 -2.25
CA LEU A 86 -1.78 7.43 -3.66
C LEU A 86 -2.64 8.66 -3.97
N TRP A 87 -3.83 8.72 -3.39
CA TRP A 87 -4.73 9.85 -3.62
C TRP A 87 -4.29 11.10 -2.86
N THR A 88 -3.89 10.98 -1.61
CA THR A 88 -3.52 12.14 -0.80
C THR A 88 -2.22 12.79 -1.26
N THR A 89 -1.28 12.00 -1.75
CA THR A 89 -0.01 12.56 -2.26
C THR A 89 -0.10 13.08 -3.67
N GLY A 90 -1.22 12.82 -4.35
CA GLY A 90 -1.40 13.27 -5.73
C GLY A 90 -0.73 12.38 -6.77
N VAL A 91 -0.16 11.25 -6.35
CA VAL A 91 0.42 10.31 -7.31
C VAL A 91 -0.67 9.79 -8.25
N LEU A 92 -1.86 9.58 -7.71
CA LEU A 92 -3.02 9.17 -8.48
C LEU A 92 -4.14 10.18 -8.21
N ALA A 93 -4.80 10.64 -9.29
CA ALA A 93 -5.91 11.58 -9.13
C ALA A 93 -7.06 10.93 -8.37
N ARG A 94 -7.74 11.71 -7.53
CA ARG A 94 -8.80 11.20 -6.65
C ARG A 94 -9.94 10.52 -7.39
N HIS A 95 -10.24 10.97 -8.60
CA HIS A 95 -11.34 10.39 -9.37
C HIS A 95 -10.96 9.12 -10.11
N LYS A 96 -9.69 8.72 -10.01
CA LYS A 96 -9.20 7.51 -10.67
C LYS A 96 -9.21 6.36 -9.69
N ALA A 97 -9.60 5.18 -10.15
CA ALA A 97 -9.51 3.98 -9.35
C ALA A 97 -8.05 3.59 -9.16
N ALA A 98 -7.71 3.13 -7.97
CA ALA A 98 -6.39 2.60 -7.70
C ALA A 98 -6.41 1.10 -8.01
N SER A 99 -5.50 0.64 -8.85
CA SER A 99 -5.39 -0.76 -9.23
C SER A 99 -4.11 -1.34 -8.67
N PHE A 100 -4.23 -2.47 -8.00
CA PHE A 100 -3.10 -3.12 -7.36
C PHE A 100 -2.95 -4.53 -7.88
N HIS A 101 -1.78 -4.84 -8.43
CA HIS A 101 -1.44 -6.18 -8.90
C HIS A 101 -0.73 -6.89 -7.76
N THR A 102 -1.35 -7.95 -7.25
CA THR A 102 -0.88 -8.64 -6.05
C THR A 102 -0.79 -10.14 -6.31
N GLN A 103 -0.24 -10.85 -5.34
CA GLN A 103 -0.22 -12.32 -5.40
C GLN A 103 -1.62 -12.92 -5.37
N SER A 104 -2.59 -12.17 -4.83
CA SER A 104 -4.00 -12.61 -4.80
C SER A 104 -4.80 -12.10 -5.98
N GLY A 105 -4.13 -11.52 -6.98
CA GLY A 105 -4.77 -11.01 -8.17
C GLY A 105 -4.90 -9.50 -8.16
N LEU A 106 -5.74 -8.99 -9.06
CA LEU A 106 -5.94 -7.55 -9.19
C LEU A 106 -6.98 -7.07 -8.18
N LEU A 107 -6.59 -6.08 -7.38
CA LEU A 107 -7.49 -5.43 -6.45
C LEU A 107 -7.70 -3.99 -6.90
N THR A 108 -8.90 -3.46 -6.70
CA THR A 108 -9.23 -2.12 -7.11
C THR A 108 -9.90 -1.36 -5.97
N ALA A 109 -9.53 -0.10 -5.80
CA ALA A 109 -10.14 0.76 -4.81
C ALA A 109 -10.63 2.04 -5.49
N THR A 110 -11.76 2.55 -5.00
CA THR A 110 -12.30 3.82 -5.51
C THR A 110 -12.58 4.75 -4.34
N THR A 111 -12.74 6.05 -4.66
CA THR A 111 -13.04 7.04 -3.64
C THR A 111 -14.53 7.34 -3.53
N ASP A 112 -15.37 6.69 -4.32
CA ASP A 112 -16.79 7.05 -4.39
C ASP A 112 -17.44 7.09 -3.02
N ASP A 113 -17.25 6.05 -2.24
CA ASP A 113 -17.79 5.99 -0.88
C ASP A 113 -16.72 5.72 0.14
N GLY A 114 -15.47 5.81 -0.26
CA GLY A 114 -14.36 5.47 0.61
C GLY A 114 -14.21 3.97 0.85
N TRP A 115 -14.80 3.16 -0.01
CA TRP A 115 -14.76 1.70 0.13
C TRP A 115 -13.84 1.07 -0.89
N ILE A 116 -13.25 -0.06 -0.50
CA ILE A 116 -12.45 -0.89 -1.39
C ILE A 116 -13.33 -1.99 -1.96
N GLU A 117 -13.22 -2.16 -3.26
CA GLU A 117 -13.90 -3.23 -3.97
C GLU A 117 -13.10 -4.51 -3.96
#